data_f4883ad2f2f12b9d881d2b5b5bcae81e
#
_entry.id   f4883ad2f2f12b9d881d2b5b5bcae81e
#
_cell.length_a   1.000
_cell.length_b   1.000
_cell.length_c   1.000
_cell.angle_alpha   90.00
_cell.angle_beta   90.00
_cell.angle_gamma   90.00
#
_symmetry.space_group_name_H-M   'P 1'
#
loop_
_entity.id
_entity.type
_entity.pdbx_description
1 polymer ?
#
loop_
_entity_poly.entity_id
_entity_poly.type
_entity_poly.pdbx_seq_one_letter_code
_entity_poly.pdbx_strand_id
1 'polypeptide(L)'
;MSRIFTLYQVKILDTFLFMYYYSKGVIKKGGFYVEKIVEQGLLYDFYGELLTEHQRQIYEACVFENMSLGEIALDFNISRQGVHDLIKRCDKTLQGYEDKLHLLQRFMSVKEKIQKIESITTQDDVRDLANQILEEL
;
A
#
# COMPACT_ATOMS: atom_id res chain seq x y z
N MET A 1 -9.70 16.65 -1.51
CA MET A 1 -10.02 15.22 -1.23
C MET A 1 -10.11 14.35 -2.47
N SER A 2 -10.65 14.83 -3.59
CA SER A 2 -10.83 14.01 -4.80
C SER A 2 -9.55 13.66 -5.59
N ARG A 3 -8.51 14.48 -5.57
CA ARG A 3 -7.24 14.24 -6.29
C ARG A 3 -6.36 13.17 -5.63
N ILE A 4 -6.33 13.11 -4.32
CA ILE A 4 -5.58 12.09 -3.56
C ILE A 4 -6.27 10.74 -3.75
N PHE A 5 -7.60 10.70 -3.67
CA PHE A 5 -8.38 9.47 -3.84
C PHE A 5 -8.26 8.85 -5.25
N THR A 6 -8.21 9.69 -6.29
CA THR A 6 -8.08 9.22 -7.69
C THR A 6 -6.66 8.75 -8.01
N LEU A 7 -5.62 9.41 -7.47
CA LEU A 7 -4.23 8.96 -7.54
C LEU A 7 -4.01 7.66 -6.73
N TYR A 8 -4.73 7.51 -5.62
CA TYR A 8 -4.76 6.31 -4.79
C TYR A 8 -5.35 5.11 -5.54
N GLN A 9 -6.47 5.28 -6.21
CA GLN A 9 -7.12 4.21 -6.96
C GLN A 9 -6.24 3.71 -8.13
N VAL A 10 -5.59 4.61 -8.85
CA VAL A 10 -4.69 4.24 -9.95
C VAL A 10 -3.41 3.57 -9.42
N LYS A 11 -2.82 4.06 -8.33
CA LYS A 11 -1.64 3.45 -7.72
C LYS A 11 -1.94 2.11 -7.05
N ILE A 12 -3.09 1.96 -6.41
CA ILE A 12 -3.52 0.68 -5.80
C ILE A 12 -3.74 -0.38 -6.87
N LEU A 13 -4.37 -0.05 -8.00
CA LEU A 13 -4.55 -0.96 -9.12
C LEU A 13 -3.21 -1.39 -9.73
N ASP A 14 -2.28 -0.46 -9.96
CA ASP A 14 -0.93 -0.75 -10.45
C ASP A 14 -0.13 -1.56 -9.43
N THR A 15 -0.30 -1.28 -8.14
CA THR A 15 0.34 -1.98 -7.02
C THR A 15 -0.16 -3.42 -6.91
N PHE A 16 -1.47 -3.65 -7.05
CA PHE A 16 -2.06 -4.99 -7.06
C PHE A 16 -1.66 -5.79 -8.30
N LEU A 17 -1.59 -5.14 -9.43
CA LEU A 17 -1.10 -5.76 -10.67
C LEU A 17 0.38 -6.16 -10.51
N PHE A 18 1.18 -5.29 -9.92
CA PHE A 18 2.59 -5.55 -9.62
C PHE A 18 2.77 -6.71 -8.63
N MET A 19 2.02 -6.74 -7.52
CA MET A 19 2.07 -7.84 -6.56
C MET A 19 1.54 -9.16 -7.14
N TYR A 20 0.54 -9.10 -8.00
CA TYR A 20 0.06 -10.28 -8.72
C TYR A 20 1.16 -10.87 -9.62
N TYR A 21 1.84 -10.04 -10.40
CA TYR A 21 2.95 -10.47 -11.25
C TYR A 21 4.19 -10.89 -10.46
N TYR A 22 4.41 -10.29 -9.30
CA TYR A 22 5.48 -10.68 -8.39
C TYR A 22 5.22 -12.05 -7.76
N SER A 23 4.01 -12.32 -7.27
CA SER A 23 3.63 -13.61 -6.70
C SER A 23 3.66 -14.75 -7.73
N LYS A 24 3.47 -14.42 -9.01
CA LYS A 24 3.58 -15.38 -10.13
C LYS A 24 5.01 -15.52 -10.68
N GLY A 25 5.99 -14.84 -10.11
CA GLY A 25 7.39 -14.91 -10.54
C GLY A 25 7.68 -14.30 -11.92
N VAL A 26 6.75 -13.50 -12.44
CA VAL A 26 6.87 -12.84 -13.75
C VAL A 26 7.81 -11.63 -13.70
N ILE A 27 7.88 -10.96 -12.54
CA ILE A 27 8.79 -9.84 -12.31
C ILE A 27 9.94 -10.32 -11.42
N LYS A 28 11.11 -10.48 -12.02
CA LYS A 28 12.35 -10.80 -11.28
C LYS A 28 12.92 -9.56 -10.59
N LYS A 29 13.56 -9.79 -9.44
CA LYS A 29 14.30 -8.81 -8.63
C LYS A 29 15.16 -7.84 -9.49
N GLY A 30 14.59 -6.71 -9.82
CA GLY A 30 15.29 -5.61 -10.50
C GLY A 30 14.79 -4.24 -10.06
N GLY A 31 13.71 -4.21 -9.25
CA GLY A 31 13.05 -3.01 -8.79
C GLY A 31 12.95 -2.87 -7.27
N PHE A 32 14.02 -3.15 -6.53
CA PHE A 32 14.04 -3.08 -5.05
C PHE A 32 13.42 -1.79 -4.47
N TYR A 33 13.57 -0.68 -5.18
CA TYR A 33 13.01 0.60 -4.77
C TYR A 33 11.49 0.67 -4.98
N VAL A 34 10.99 0.16 -6.10
CA VAL A 34 9.56 0.14 -6.43
C VAL A 34 8.81 -0.82 -5.51
N GLU A 35 9.39 -1.99 -5.21
CA GLU A 35 8.84 -2.98 -4.27
C GLU A 35 8.67 -2.38 -2.87
N LYS A 36 9.66 -1.63 -2.39
CA LYS A 36 9.62 -1.01 -1.07
C LYS A 36 8.53 0.05 -0.96
N ILE A 37 8.39 0.93 -1.95
CA ILE A 37 7.33 1.97 -1.96
C ILE A 37 5.95 1.34 -1.99
N VAL A 38 5.77 0.27 -2.75
CA VAL A 38 4.52 -0.47 -2.83
C VAL A 38 4.16 -1.10 -1.48
N GLU A 39 5.10 -1.77 -0.84
CA GLU A 39 4.91 -2.35 0.49
C GLU A 39 4.58 -1.28 1.54
N GLN A 40 5.31 -0.18 1.55
CA GLN A 40 5.07 0.97 2.42
C GLN A 40 3.65 1.54 2.22
N GLY A 41 3.21 1.70 0.97
CA GLY A 41 1.88 2.19 0.64
C GLY A 41 0.77 1.26 1.12
N LEU A 42 0.94 -0.05 0.96
CA LEU A 42 -0.04 -1.04 1.43
C LEU A 42 -0.15 -1.07 2.97
N LEU A 43 0.97 -1.09 3.67
CA LEU A 43 0.99 -1.05 5.13
C LEU A 43 0.37 0.26 5.64
N TYR A 44 0.63 1.36 4.96
CA TYR A 44 0.02 2.65 5.30
C TYR A 44 -1.49 2.66 5.09
N ASP A 45 -2.01 2.05 4.03
CA ASP A 45 -3.45 1.95 3.78
C ASP A 45 -4.19 1.24 4.92
N PHE A 46 -3.57 0.23 5.51
CA PHE A 46 -4.18 -0.53 6.62
C PHE A 46 -3.94 0.09 8.00
N TYR A 47 -2.76 0.66 8.23
CA TYR A 47 -2.31 1.04 9.56
C TYR A 47 -1.91 2.52 9.71
N GLY A 48 -1.95 3.31 8.65
CA GLY A 48 -1.52 4.70 8.65
C GLY A 48 -2.26 5.58 9.65
N GLU A 49 -3.54 5.30 9.89
CA GLU A 49 -4.37 5.99 10.88
C GLU A 49 -3.87 5.83 12.32
N LEU A 50 -3.03 4.83 12.58
CA LEU A 50 -2.42 4.59 13.90
C LEU A 50 -1.13 5.39 14.12
N LEU A 51 -0.62 6.06 13.09
CA LEU A 51 0.48 7.01 13.20
C LEU A 51 -0.04 8.34 13.74
N THR A 52 0.84 9.12 14.39
CA THR A 52 0.51 10.51 14.75
C THR A 52 0.34 11.37 13.50
N GLU A 53 -0.39 12.48 13.61
CA GLU A 53 -0.61 13.41 12.51
C GLU A 53 0.71 13.88 11.86
N HIS A 54 1.69 14.25 12.68
CA HIS A 54 3.00 14.67 12.21
C HIS A 54 3.74 13.53 11.45
N GLN A 55 3.68 12.31 11.96
CA GLN A 55 4.25 11.15 11.29
C GLN A 55 3.56 10.87 9.94
N ARG A 56 2.24 10.95 9.89
CA ARG A 56 1.47 10.74 8.67
C ARG A 56 1.85 11.74 7.59
N GLN A 57 1.85 13.03 7.90
CA GLN A 57 2.18 14.09 6.94
C GLN A 57 3.57 13.90 6.31
N ILE A 58 4.59 13.59 7.12
CA ILE A 58 5.95 13.35 6.63
C ILE A 58 6.03 12.05 5.83
N TYR A 59 5.36 11.01 6.29
CA TYR A 59 5.35 9.71 5.61
C TYR A 59 4.63 9.80 4.25
N GLU A 60 3.49 10.47 4.18
CA GLU A 60 2.74 10.73 2.95
C GLU A 60 3.56 11.54 1.94
N ALA A 61 4.22 12.60 2.38
CA ALA A 61 5.10 13.39 1.52
C ALA A 61 6.22 12.55 0.88
N CYS A 62 6.78 11.61 1.63
CA CYS A 62 7.84 10.73 1.13
C CYS A 62 7.31 9.64 0.19
N VAL A 63 6.26 8.92 0.62
CA VAL A 63 5.81 7.68 -0.06
C VAL A 63 4.86 7.98 -1.22
N PHE A 64 3.96 8.95 -1.06
CA PHE A 64 2.91 9.22 -2.04
C PHE A 64 3.16 10.46 -2.90
N GLU A 65 3.79 11.49 -2.35
CA GLU A 65 4.08 12.73 -3.07
C GLU A 65 5.46 12.73 -3.74
N ASN A 66 6.24 11.68 -3.50
CA ASN A 66 7.59 11.51 -4.05
C ASN A 66 8.53 12.69 -3.77
N MET A 67 8.37 13.35 -2.62
CA MET A 67 9.25 14.40 -2.17
C MET A 67 10.60 13.83 -1.71
N SER A 68 11.67 14.54 -2.00
CA SER A 68 13.00 14.20 -1.48
C SER A 68 13.09 14.47 0.02
N LEU A 69 14.01 13.77 0.71
CA LEU A 69 14.25 14.01 2.13
C LEU A 69 14.64 15.47 2.43
N GLY A 70 15.34 16.11 1.49
CA GLY A 70 15.71 17.52 1.60
C GLY A 70 14.52 18.48 1.51
N GLU A 71 13.61 18.23 0.59
CA GLU A 71 12.36 19.00 0.43
C GLU A 71 11.47 18.86 1.67
N ILE A 72 11.28 17.64 2.16
CA ILE A 72 10.52 17.39 3.39
C ILE A 72 11.17 18.08 4.60
N ALA A 73 12.48 18.02 4.71
CA ALA A 73 13.24 18.67 5.78
C ALA A 73 13.02 20.19 5.82
N LEU A 74 12.96 20.82 4.64
CA LEU A 74 12.67 22.25 4.52
C LEU A 74 11.21 22.56 4.90
N ASP A 75 10.25 21.81 4.37
CA ASP A 75 8.83 22.06 4.58
C ASP A 75 8.41 21.87 6.05
N PHE A 76 8.98 20.88 6.71
CA PHE A 76 8.66 20.55 8.11
C PHE A 76 9.65 21.16 9.12
N ASN A 77 10.63 21.92 8.66
CA ASN A 77 11.65 22.57 9.51
C ASN A 77 12.36 21.60 10.47
N ILE A 78 12.77 20.47 9.94
CA ILE A 78 13.56 19.45 10.62
C ILE A 78 14.79 19.08 9.79
N SER A 79 15.75 18.35 10.37
CA SER A 79 16.93 17.92 9.63
C SER A 79 16.59 16.82 8.62
N ARG A 80 17.35 16.73 7.53
CA ARG A 80 17.25 15.62 6.57
C ARG A 80 17.42 14.25 7.25
N GLN A 81 18.35 14.14 8.19
CA GLN A 81 18.54 12.93 8.99
C GLN A 81 17.31 12.64 9.86
N GLY A 82 16.69 13.68 10.44
CA GLY A 82 15.45 13.55 11.21
C GLY A 82 14.29 13.01 10.39
N VAL A 83 14.13 13.46 9.13
CA VAL A 83 13.16 12.90 8.18
C VAL A 83 13.43 11.42 7.94
N HIS A 84 14.65 11.07 7.59
CA HIS A 84 15.04 9.68 7.34
C HIS A 84 14.75 8.76 8.52
N ASP A 85 15.12 9.18 9.73
CA ASP A 85 14.91 8.40 10.94
C ASP A 85 13.43 8.27 11.31
N LEU A 86 12.64 9.32 11.05
CA LEU A 86 11.19 9.29 11.25
C LEU A 86 10.54 8.28 10.31
N ILE A 87 10.87 8.30 9.02
CA ILE A 87 10.34 7.36 8.03
C ILE A 87 10.70 5.91 8.42
N LYS A 88 11.94 5.65 8.81
CA LYS A 88 12.34 4.32 9.29
C LYS A 88 11.57 3.85 10.52
N ARG A 89 11.28 4.75 11.45
CA ARG A 89 10.46 4.42 12.62
C ARG A 89 9.01 4.13 12.23
N CYS A 90 8.45 4.90 11.31
CA CYS A 90 7.10 4.63 10.78
C CYS A 90 7.05 3.26 10.08
N ASP A 91 8.00 2.94 9.22
CA ASP A 91 8.10 1.63 8.56
C ASP A 91 8.08 0.49 9.58
N LYS A 92 8.92 0.61 10.62
CA LYS A 92 9.01 -0.39 11.68
C LYS A 92 7.70 -0.51 12.48
N THR A 93 7.04 0.61 12.72
CA THR A 93 5.77 0.65 13.46
C THR A 93 4.65 -0.02 12.64
N LEU A 94 4.52 0.34 11.37
CA LEU A 94 3.52 -0.25 10.47
C LEU A 94 3.76 -1.76 10.28
N GLN A 95 4.99 -2.17 10.06
CA GLN A 95 5.35 -3.58 9.98
C GLN A 95 5.04 -4.32 11.29
N GLY A 96 5.30 -3.70 12.43
CA GLY A 96 4.98 -4.27 13.73
C GLY A 96 3.48 -4.51 13.95
N TYR A 97 2.61 -3.65 13.39
CA TYR A 97 1.17 -3.91 13.38
C TYR A 97 0.80 -5.09 12.48
N GLU A 98 1.36 -5.15 11.28
CA GLU A 98 1.11 -6.27 10.37
C GLU A 98 1.58 -7.61 10.94
N ASP A 99 2.74 -7.64 11.57
CA ASP A 99 3.28 -8.85 12.22
C ASP A 99 2.37 -9.40 13.33
N LYS A 100 1.56 -8.53 13.93
CA LYS A 100 0.61 -8.91 15.00
C LYS A 100 -0.80 -9.18 14.49
N LEU A 101 -1.28 -8.38 13.55
CA LEU A 101 -2.68 -8.35 13.15
C LEU A 101 -2.95 -9.11 11.85
N HIS A 102 -1.97 -9.17 10.95
CA HIS A 102 -2.04 -9.85 9.65
C HIS A 102 -3.23 -9.41 8.77
N LEU A 103 -3.65 -8.13 8.87
CA LEU A 103 -4.80 -7.63 8.12
C LEU A 103 -4.52 -7.55 6.63
N LEU A 104 -3.34 -7.04 6.24
CA LEU A 104 -2.90 -6.98 4.85
C LEU A 104 -2.78 -8.38 4.24
N GLN A 105 -2.15 -9.30 4.95
CA GLN A 105 -1.98 -10.69 4.51
C GLN A 105 -3.34 -11.37 4.28
N ARG A 106 -4.28 -11.20 5.21
CA ARG A 106 -5.63 -11.76 5.09
C ARG A 106 -6.40 -11.15 3.94
N PHE A 107 -6.35 -9.84 3.80
CA PHE A 107 -6.97 -9.11 2.70
C PHE A 107 -6.49 -9.63 1.34
N MET A 108 -5.18 -9.74 1.16
CA MET A 108 -4.58 -10.25 -0.07
C MET A 108 -5.02 -11.68 -0.38
N SER A 109 -5.03 -12.55 0.63
CA SER A 109 -5.46 -13.95 0.48
C SER A 109 -6.93 -14.07 0.10
N VAL A 110 -7.82 -13.28 0.71
CA VAL A 110 -9.25 -13.26 0.39
C VAL A 110 -9.46 -12.74 -1.03
N LYS A 111 -8.82 -11.62 -1.37
CA LYS A 111 -8.91 -11.03 -2.70
C LYS A 111 -8.48 -12.01 -3.81
N GLU A 112 -7.36 -12.71 -3.63
CA GLU A 112 -6.88 -13.71 -4.59
C GLU A 112 -7.90 -14.83 -4.80
N LYS A 113 -8.51 -15.33 -3.71
CA LYS A 113 -9.54 -16.38 -3.79
C LYS A 113 -10.79 -15.92 -4.52
N ILE A 114 -11.24 -14.70 -4.27
CA ILE A 114 -12.42 -14.13 -4.93
C ILE A 114 -12.14 -13.90 -6.42
N GLN A 115 -10.98 -13.37 -6.79
CA GLN A 115 -10.58 -13.22 -8.18
C GLN A 115 -10.50 -14.58 -8.90
N LYS A 116 -10.07 -15.63 -8.19
CA LYS A 116 -10.07 -16.98 -8.74
C LYS A 116 -11.50 -17.49 -8.96
N ILE A 117 -12.43 -17.27 -8.01
CA ILE A 117 -13.85 -17.61 -8.19
C ILE A 117 -14.41 -16.91 -9.41
N GLU A 118 -14.18 -15.61 -9.55
CA GLU A 118 -14.62 -14.83 -10.70
C GLU A 118 -14.11 -15.38 -12.04
N SER A 119 -12.84 -15.81 -12.06
CA SER A 119 -12.19 -16.33 -13.29
C SER A 119 -12.66 -17.70 -13.72
N ILE A 120 -13.10 -18.56 -12.79
CA ILE A 120 -13.48 -19.96 -13.08
C ILE A 120 -14.98 -20.19 -13.13
N THR A 121 -15.80 -19.29 -12.58
CA THR A 121 -17.25 -19.46 -12.57
C THR A 121 -17.86 -19.25 -13.95
N THR A 122 -18.84 -20.10 -14.30
CA THR A 122 -19.70 -19.94 -15.47
C THR A 122 -21.08 -19.38 -15.11
N GLN A 123 -21.35 -19.18 -13.82
CA GLN A 123 -22.62 -18.66 -13.31
C GLN A 123 -22.53 -17.16 -13.12
N ASP A 124 -23.43 -16.41 -13.75
CA ASP A 124 -23.40 -14.93 -13.69
C ASP A 124 -23.72 -14.40 -12.28
N ASP A 125 -24.62 -15.03 -11.54
CA ASP A 125 -24.96 -14.68 -10.17
C ASP A 125 -23.75 -14.85 -9.21
N VAL A 126 -22.96 -15.90 -9.40
CA VAL A 126 -21.71 -16.10 -8.63
C VAL A 126 -20.67 -15.04 -8.98
N ARG A 127 -20.54 -14.71 -10.24
CA ARG A 127 -19.64 -13.65 -10.71
C ARG A 127 -20.03 -12.29 -10.15
N ASP A 128 -21.32 -11.96 -10.19
CA ASP A 128 -21.85 -10.70 -9.66
C ASP A 128 -21.59 -10.58 -8.15
N LEU A 129 -21.79 -11.68 -7.40
CA LEU A 129 -21.53 -11.72 -5.97
C LEU A 129 -20.02 -11.56 -5.67
N ALA A 130 -19.15 -12.21 -6.44
CA ALA A 130 -17.71 -12.07 -6.30
C ALA A 130 -17.27 -10.61 -6.54
N ASN A 131 -17.82 -9.95 -7.57
CA ASN A 131 -17.55 -8.53 -7.84
C ASN A 131 -18.03 -7.63 -6.70
N GLN A 132 -19.21 -7.87 -6.15
CA GLN A 132 -19.72 -7.12 -4.99
C GLN A 132 -18.77 -7.24 -3.80
N ILE A 133 -18.27 -8.44 -3.51
CA ILE A 133 -17.29 -8.63 -2.41
C ILE A 133 -15.99 -7.87 -2.68
N LEU A 134 -15.49 -7.86 -3.93
CA LEU A 134 -14.28 -7.11 -4.28
C LEU A 134 -14.45 -5.59 -4.13
N GLU A 135 -15.66 -5.07 -4.39
CA GLU A 135 -15.99 -3.66 -4.20
C GLU A 135 -16.09 -3.26 -2.71
N GLU A 136 -16.46 -4.19 -1.84
CA GLU A 136 -16.54 -3.98 -0.39
C GLU A 136 -15.18 -4.11 0.32
N LEU A 137 -14.22 -4.75 -0.30
CA LEU A 137 -12.87 -4.89 0.25
C LEU A 137 -12.06 -3.60 0.11
#